data_2cc002346733ddb9ea05ade5e1de3d31
#
_entry.id   2cc002346733ddb9ea05ade5e1de3d31
#
_cell.length_a   1.000
_cell.length_b   1.000
_cell.length_c   1.000
_cell.angle_alpha   90.00
_cell.angle_beta   90.00
_cell.angle_gamma   90.00
#
_symmetry.space_group_name_H-M   'P 1'
#
loop_
_entity.id
_entity.type
_entity.pdbx_description
1 polymer ?
#
loop_
_entity_poly.entity_id
_entity_poly.type
_entity_poly.pdbx_seq_one_letter_code
_entity_poly.pdbx_strand_id
1 'polypeptide(L)'
;NAEVSWMPIMHMTMMSHSCPNSEVEKISADGTLYEGYIMFQMAQNATEYWDLKIDYTIDGVDYTMTSVIDVPASAKRKVNTFMGSDGVKYLVAYVDPHHPKVAVNDMVVGVWKMQDMMNFPVVDGYTVKIDPRMPSMGNHSSPNNVNATQLTAGNLYKGKLSLTMTGYWKINLQ
;
A
#
# COMPACT_ATOMS: atom_id res chain seq x y z
N ASN A 1 -28.53 2.66 -0.79
CA ASN A 1 -27.13 2.39 -1.12
C ASN A 1 -26.32 3.57 -0.63
N ALA A 2 -25.34 3.32 0.24
CA ALA A 2 -24.40 4.36 0.63
C ALA A 2 -23.28 4.44 -0.43
N GLU A 3 -22.92 5.66 -0.81
CA GLU A 3 -21.65 5.96 -1.46
C GLU A 3 -20.66 6.29 -0.34
N VAL A 4 -19.47 5.69 -0.37
CA VAL A 4 -18.47 5.87 0.67
C VAL A 4 -17.14 6.21 0.03
N SER A 5 -16.48 7.24 0.55
CA SER A 5 -15.11 7.59 0.20
C SER A 5 -14.29 7.92 1.45
N TRP A 6 -12.98 7.87 1.34
CA TRP A 6 -12.09 8.23 2.43
C TRP A 6 -10.88 9.04 1.95
N MET A 7 -10.29 9.75 2.90
CA MET A 7 -9.04 10.48 2.70
C MET A 7 -8.18 10.36 3.96
N PRO A 8 -7.09 9.59 3.94
CA PRO A 8 -6.10 9.61 5.02
C PRO A 8 -5.26 10.89 4.94
N ILE A 9 -5.06 11.57 6.06
CA ILE A 9 -4.28 12.81 6.13
C ILE A 9 -3.27 12.71 7.28
N MET A 10 -2.00 12.91 6.93
CA MET A 10 -0.92 13.11 7.90
C MET A 10 -0.82 14.59 8.24
N HIS A 11 -0.99 14.90 9.51
CA HIS A 11 -0.77 16.23 10.05
C HIS A 11 0.64 16.35 10.57
N MET A 12 1.42 17.21 9.94
CA MET A 12 2.79 17.53 10.34
C MET A 12 2.87 18.97 10.82
N THR A 13 3.95 19.34 11.49
CA THR A 13 4.15 20.68 12.06
C THR A 13 4.00 21.80 11.04
N MET A 14 4.46 21.61 9.80
CA MET A 14 4.50 22.64 8.77
C MET A 14 3.62 22.37 7.56
N MET A 15 3.08 21.17 7.42
CA MET A 15 2.33 20.75 6.25
C MET A 15 1.43 19.57 6.57
N SER A 16 0.53 19.26 5.64
CA SER A 16 -0.25 18.03 5.65
C SER A 16 -0.14 17.33 4.31
N HIS A 17 -0.19 16.01 4.31
CA HIS A 17 -0.20 15.21 3.08
C HIS A 17 -1.03 13.95 3.27
N SER A 18 -1.48 13.40 2.15
CA SER A 18 -2.10 12.08 2.09
C SER A 18 -1.05 10.99 1.80
N CYS A 19 -1.51 9.81 1.47
CA CYS A 19 -0.71 8.67 1.03
C CYS A 19 -1.48 7.86 -0.02
N PRO A 20 -0.82 6.93 -0.73
CA PRO A 20 -1.52 6.05 -1.66
C PRO A 20 -2.66 5.30 -0.98
N ASN A 21 -3.82 5.38 -1.56
CA ASN A 21 -5.02 4.67 -1.10
C ASN A 21 -5.90 4.31 -2.31
N SER A 22 -6.75 3.31 -2.14
CA SER A 22 -7.75 2.95 -3.14
C SER A 22 -9.05 3.72 -2.94
N GLU A 23 -9.89 3.72 -3.96
CA GLU A 23 -11.31 3.93 -3.75
C GLU A 23 -11.86 2.88 -2.78
N VAL A 24 -12.99 3.20 -2.18
CA VAL A 24 -13.69 2.30 -1.25
C VAL A 24 -14.71 1.49 -2.04
N GLU A 25 -14.60 0.18 -2.01
CA GLU A 25 -15.48 -0.74 -2.72
C GLU A 25 -16.45 -1.41 -1.76
N LYS A 26 -17.72 -1.51 -2.18
CA LYS A 26 -18.73 -2.26 -1.46
C LYS A 26 -18.51 -3.75 -1.70
N ILE A 27 -18.29 -4.53 -0.64
CA ILE A 27 -18.01 -5.97 -0.72
C ILE A 27 -19.13 -6.86 -0.18
N SER A 28 -20.16 -6.29 0.46
CA SER A 28 -21.31 -7.05 0.94
C SER A 28 -22.58 -6.75 0.13
N ALA A 29 -23.40 -7.78 -0.10
CA ALA A 29 -24.65 -7.64 -0.84
C ALA A 29 -25.67 -6.76 -0.11
N ASP A 30 -25.66 -6.76 1.23
CA ASP A 30 -26.55 -5.96 2.10
C ASP A 30 -26.09 -4.49 2.22
N GLY A 31 -24.91 -4.14 1.71
CA GLY A 31 -24.38 -2.79 1.70
C GLY A 31 -23.82 -2.29 3.03
N THR A 32 -23.49 -3.19 3.94
CA THR A 32 -22.97 -2.83 5.27
C THR A 32 -21.45 -2.92 5.36
N LEU A 33 -20.77 -3.57 4.40
CA LEU A 33 -19.34 -3.78 4.42
C LEU A 33 -18.66 -3.16 3.18
N TYR A 34 -17.65 -2.36 3.43
CA TYR A 34 -16.85 -1.67 2.43
C TYR A 34 -15.38 -1.94 2.70
N GLU A 35 -14.58 -2.03 1.65
CA GLU A 35 -13.16 -2.36 1.71
C GLU A 35 -12.33 -1.44 0.80
N GLY A 36 -11.08 -1.26 1.18
CA GLY A 36 -10.04 -0.61 0.39
C GLY A 36 -8.69 -0.70 1.10
N TYR A 37 -7.64 -0.15 0.51
CA TYR A 37 -6.32 -0.12 1.12
C TYR A 37 -5.80 1.31 1.31
N ILE A 38 -4.97 1.49 2.34
CA ILE A 38 -4.22 2.71 2.61
C ILE A 38 -2.75 2.31 2.84
N MET A 39 -1.83 2.95 2.11
CA MET A 39 -0.39 2.67 2.19
C MET A 39 0.32 3.80 2.95
N PHE A 40 0.32 3.74 4.27
CA PHE A 40 1.00 4.71 5.11
C PHE A 40 2.51 4.70 4.85
N GLN A 41 3.05 5.83 4.41
CA GLN A 41 4.47 5.96 4.07
C GLN A 41 5.34 6.28 5.27
N MET A 42 4.76 6.70 6.39
CA MET A 42 5.44 6.99 7.65
C MET A 42 4.54 6.71 8.86
N ALA A 43 5.16 6.39 9.98
CA ALA A 43 4.46 6.25 11.25
C ALA A 43 4.15 7.61 11.87
N GLN A 44 3.20 7.64 12.78
CA GLN A 44 2.97 8.78 13.66
C GLN A 44 4.12 8.94 14.66
N ASN A 45 4.20 10.12 15.27
CA ASN A 45 5.10 10.41 16.38
C ASN A 45 4.39 11.27 17.45
N ALA A 46 5.10 11.86 18.38
CA ALA A 46 4.50 12.61 19.49
C ALA A 46 3.73 13.89 19.06
N THR A 47 4.04 14.44 17.89
CA THR A 47 3.48 15.73 17.41
C THR A 47 2.80 15.62 16.05
N GLU A 48 3.00 14.53 15.35
CA GLU A 48 2.50 14.29 14.00
C GLU A 48 1.67 13.02 13.98
N TYR A 49 0.48 13.08 13.41
CA TYR A 49 -0.49 12.01 13.47
C TYR A 49 -1.28 11.88 12.17
N TRP A 50 -1.86 10.71 11.98
CA TRP A 50 -2.80 10.44 10.90
C TRP A 50 -4.23 10.58 11.38
N ASP A 51 -5.07 11.19 10.56
CA ASP A 51 -6.52 11.01 10.65
C ASP A 51 -7.08 10.38 9.36
N LEU A 52 -8.29 9.86 9.48
CA LEU A 52 -9.06 9.32 8.38
C LEU A 52 -10.37 10.10 8.31
N LYS A 53 -10.51 10.88 7.26
CA LYS A 53 -11.78 11.49 6.89
C LYS A 53 -12.57 10.47 6.07
N ILE A 54 -13.83 10.25 6.43
CA ILE A 54 -14.76 9.40 5.70
C ILE A 54 -15.98 10.27 5.35
N ASP A 55 -16.26 10.35 4.05
CA ASP A 55 -17.48 10.96 3.51
C ASP A 55 -18.40 9.84 3.03
N TYR A 56 -19.69 9.92 3.36
CA TYR A 56 -20.65 8.92 2.94
C TYR A 56 -22.05 9.53 2.77
N THR A 57 -22.82 8.99 1.83
CA THR A 57 -24.19 9.41 1.53
C THR A 57 -25.14 8.27 1.88
N ILE A 58 -26.16 8.56 2.71
CA ILE A 58 -27.24 7.60 3.03
C ILE A 58 -28.57 8.28 2.68
N ASP A 59 -29.37 7.64 1.85
CA ASP A 59 -30.70 8.10 1.43
C ASP A 59 -30.70 9.56 0.89
N GLY A 60 -29.61 9.92 0.18
CA GLY A 60 -29.45 11.25 -0.39
C GLY A 60 -29.00 12.32 0.60
N VAL A 61 -28.63 11.94 1.81
CA VAL A 61 -28.07 12.84 2.83
C VAL A 61 -26.58 12.57 2.98
N ASP A 62 -25.76 13.62 2.88
CA ASP A 62 -24.31 13.55 3.00
C ASP A 62 -23.87 13.68 4.45
N TYR A 63 -22.94 12.84 4.84
CA TYR A 63 -22.31 12.83 6.15
C TYR A 63 -20.79 12.82 6.00
N THR A 64 -20.12 13.44 6.95
CA THR A 64 -18.66 13.42 7.09
C THR A 64 -18.30 13.06 8.52
N MET A 65 -17.32 12.17 8.67
CA MET A 65 -16.68 11.91 9.95
C MET A 65 -15.16 11.93 9.80
N THR A 66 -14.47 12.33 10.85
CA THR A 66 -13.00 12.29 10.90
C THR A 66 -12.59 11.68 12.24
N SER A 67 -11.64 10.77 12.20
CA SER A 67 -11.09 10.11 13.38
C SER A 67 -9.57 9.99 13.28
N VAL A 68 -8.88 10.27 14.38
CA VAL A 68 -7.46 9.97 14.50
C VAL A 68 -7.29 8.46 14.47
N ILE A 69 -6.35 7.99 13.67
CA ILE A 69 -6.02 6.57 13.52
C ILE A 69 -4.61 6.29 14.03
N ASP A 70 -4.45 5.13 14.67
CA ASP A 70 -3.17 4.71 15.23
C ASP A 70 -2.31 4.05 14.15
N VAL A 71 -1.20 4.70 13.79
CA VAL A 71 -0.22 4.21 12.79
C VAL A 71 1.16 4.14 13.44
N PRO A 72 1.41 3.12 14.28
CA PRO A 72 2.66 3.00 15.00
C PRO A 72 3.82 2.62 14.09
N ALA A 73 5.04 2.90 14.53
CA ALA A 73 6.24 2.44 13.85
C ALA A 73 6.28 0.90 13.79
N SER A 74 6.61 0.37 12.61
CA SER A 74 6.74 -1.08 12.40
C SER A 74 8.19 -1.47 12.19
N ALA A 75 8.62 -2.56 12.83
CA ALA A 75 9.91 -3.20 12.55
C ALA A 75 9.97 -3.85 11.16
N LYS A 76 8.81 -4.09 10.53
CA LYS A 76 8.70 -4.68 9.19
C LYS A 76 8.27 -3.61 8.19
N ARG A 77 9.24 -3.03 7.51
CA ARG A 77 8.97 -2.00 6.49
C ARG A 77 8.34 -2.64 5.24
N LYS A 78 7.13 -2.23 4.90
CA LYS A 78 6.42 -2.67 3.70
C LYS A 78 6.34 -1.59 2.60
N VAL A 79 6.64 -0.34 2.93
CA VAL A 79 6.61 0.80 2.01
C VAL A 79 7.98 1.45 1.95
N ASN A 80 8.43 1.80 0.76
CA ASN A 80 9.65 2.58 0.55
C ASN A 80 9.38 3.74 -0.40
N THR A 81 10.11 4.83 -0.22
CA THR A 81 10.06 6.01 -1.08
C THR A 81 11.43 6.29 -1.67
N PHE A 82 11.46 6.76 -2.91
CA PHE A 82 12.70 7.14 -3.59
C PHE A 82 12.44 8.24 -4.61
N MET A 83 13.50 8.94 -5.00
CA MET A 83 13.44 9.91 -6.09
C MET A 83 13.78 9.21 -7.40
N GLY A 84 12.93 9.35 -8.40
CA GLY A 84 13.21 8.93 -9.76
C GLY A 84 14.26 9.83 -10.43
N SER A 85 14.84 9.37 -11.53
CA SER A 85 15.77 10.16 -12.35
C SER A 85 15.11 11.40 -12.99
N ASP A 86 13.80 11.41 -13.05
CA ASP A 86 12.95 12.51 -13.50
C ASP A 86 12.67 13.56 -12.41
N GLY A 87 13.21 13.37 -11.20
CA GLY A 87 12.99 14.24 -10.06
C GLY A 87 11.63 14.06 -9.37
N VAL A 88 10.85 13.05 -9.75
CA VAL A 88 9.57 12.73 -9.13
C VAL A 88 9.78 11.77 -7.96
N LYS A 89 9.05 11.98 -6.88
CA LYS A 89 9.03 11.06 -5.73
C LYS A 89 8.10 9.89 -6.00
N TYR A 90 8.64 8.69 -5.91
CA TYR A 90 7.91 7.43 -6.06
C TYR A 90 7.76 6.71 -4.73
N LEU A 91 6.70 5.90 -4.65
CA LEU A 91 6.47 4.97 -3.55
C LEU A 91 6.31 3.57 -4.14
N VAL A 92 6.93 2.60 -3.50
CA VAL A 92 6.74 1.18 -3.79
C VAL A 92 6.32 0.49 -2.50
N ALA A 93 5.29 -0.36 -2.58
CA ALA A 93 4.81 -1.09 -1.42
C ALA A 93 4.54 -2.56 -1.72
N TYR A 94 4.86 -3.38 -0.74
CA TYR A 94 4.37 -4.75 -0.61
C TYR A 94 2.94 -4.69 -0.07
N VAL A 95 1.96 -4.97 -0.92
CA VAL A 95 0.53 -4.89 -0.57
C VAL A 95 0.05 -6.22 0.00
N ASP A 96 0.24 -7.31 -0.75
CA ASP A 96 -0.21 -8.66 -0.37
C ASP A 96 0.85 -9.71 -0.79
N PRO A 97 0.97 -10.85 -0.09
CA PRO A 97 0.12 -11.41 0.96
C PRO A 97 0.42 -10.86 2.36
N HIS A 98 -0.59 -10.56 3.15
CA HIS A 98 -0.40 -10.17 4.56
C HIS A 98 0.20 -11.29 5.40
N HIS A 99 -0.11 -12.53 5.07
CA HIS A 99 0.34 -13.76 5.75
C HIS A 99 0.98 -14.74 4.75
N PRO A 100 2.22 -14.48 4.29
CA PRO A 100 2.88 -15.36 3.33
C PRO A 100 3.12 -16.76 3.93
N LYS A 101 2.96 -17.78 3.09
CA LYS A 101 3.18 -19.19 3.44
C LYS A 101 4.48 -19.69 2.83
N VAL A 102 5.04 -20.78 3.39
CA VAL A 102 6.13 -21.54 2.76
C VAL A 102 5.55 -22.25 1.53
N ALA A 103 5.44 -21.52 0.45
CA ALA A 103 4.87 -21.92 -0.84
C ALA A 103 5.11 -20.80 -1.88
N VAL A 104 4.60 -21.01 -3.08
CA VAL A 104 4.41 -19.93 -4.05
C VAL A 104 3.12 -19.16 -3.67
N ASN A 105 3.29 -17.90 -3.31
CA ASN A 105 2.21 -17.01 -2.92
C ASN A 105 1.86 -16.06 -4.07
N ASP A 106 0.59 -15.73 -4.22
CA ASP A 106 0.21 -14.57 -5.02
C ASP A 106 0.75 -13.30 -4.34
N MET A 107 1.38 -12.43 -5.11
CA MET A 107 1.95 -11.20 -4.60
C MET A 107 1.37 -9.99 -5.31
N VAL A 108 1.00 -8.98 -4.54
CA VAL A 108 0.55 -7.69 -5.04
C VAL A 108 1.54 -6.62 -4.60
N VAL A 109 1.99 -5.82 -5.56
CA VAL A 109 2.90 -4.70 -5.38
C VAL A 109 2.24 -3.43 -5.90
N GLY A 110 2.33 -2.36 -5.14
CA GLY A 110 1.92 -1.04 -5.59
C GLY A 110 3.12 -0.18 -5.95
N VAL A 111 2.99 0.58 -7.04
CA VAL A 111 3.95 1.62 -7.43
C VAL A 111 3.15 2.88 -7.72
N TRP A 112 3.45 3.94 -6.98
CA TRP A 112 2.77 5.24 -7.11
C TRP A 112 3.79 6.34 -7.29
N LYS A 113 3.37 7.44 -7.90
CA LYS A 113 4.12 8.69 -7.90
C LYS A 113 3.40 9.72 -7.05
N MET A 114 4.15 10.53 -6.34
CA MET A 114 3.62 11.70 -5.65
C MET A 114 3.41 12.80 -6.69
N GLN A 115 2.17 12.93 -7.16
CA GLN A 115 1.81 13.99 -8.10
C GLN A 115 1.74 15.34 -7.39
N ASP A 116 1.19 15.35 -6.19
CA ASP A 116 1.17 16.45 -5.23
C ASP A 116 1.04 15.89 -3.80
N MET A 117 0.81 16.76 -2.81
CA MET A 117 0.69 16.36 -1.41
C MET A 117 -0.52 15.47 -1.11
N MET A 118 -1.55 15.51 -1.93
CA MET A 118 -2.80 14.76 -1.72
C MET A 118 -3.02 13.63 -2.71
N ASN A 119 -2.34 13.66 -3.87
CA ASN A 119 -2.60 12.76 -4.98
C ASN A 119 -1.42 11.84 -5.28
N PHE A 120 -1.69 10.54 -5.24
CA PHE A 120 -0.71 9.47 -5.44
C PHE A 120 -1.22 8.46 -6.49
N PRO A 121 -1.30 8.84 -7.78
CA PRO A 121 -1.75 7.90 -8.81
C PRO A 121 -0.79 6.73 -8.97
N VAL A 122 -1.35 5.58 -9.31
CA VAL A 122 -0.58 4.39 -9.73
C VAL A 122 0.23 4.75 -10.97
N VAL A 123 1.45 4.24 -11.02
CA VAL A 123 2.33 4.40 -12.19
C VAL A 123 2.19 3.16 -13.07
N ASP A 124 2.03 3.37 -14.36
CA ASP A 124 1.77 2.29 -15.32
C ASP A 124 3.02 1.86 -16.11
N GLY A 125 2.97 0.63 -16.62
CA GLY A 125 3.89 0.16 -17.65
C GLY A 125 5.25 -0.36 -17.14
N TYR A 126 5.40 -0.58 -15.84
CA TYR A 126 6.62 -1.15 -15.26
C TYR A 126 6.52 -2.65 -15.05
N THR A 127 7.67 -3.26 -14.84
CA THR A 127 7.82 -4.61 -14.30
C THR A 127 8.60 -4.49 -13.00
N VAL A 128 8.03 -4.98 -11.91
CA VAL A 128 8.69 -4.97 -10.60
C VAL A 128 9.31 -6.34 -10.35
N LYS A 129 10.64 -6.40 -10.29
CA LYS A 129 11.35 -7.63 -9.99
C LYS A 129 11.15 -8.00 -8.52
N ILE A 130 10.79 -9.26 -8.27
CA ILE A 130 10.62 -9.83 -6.94
C ILE A 130 11.87 -10.67 -6.61
N ASP A 131 12.67 -10.20 -5.64
CA ASP A 131 13.91 -10.87 -5.24
C ASP A 131 13.92 -11.09 -3.71
N PRO A 132 13.36 -12.22 -3.23
CA PRO A 132 13.40 -12.59 -1.82
C PRO A 132 14.80 -13.05 -1.43
N ARG A 133 15.28 -12.59 -0.27
CA ARG A 133 16.58 -12.95 0.32
C ARG A 133 16.42 -13.28 1.79
N MET A 134 17.09 -14.32 2.25
CA MET A 134 17.15 -14.71 3.65
C MET A 134 18.52 -14.34 4.25
N PRO A 135 18.64 -13.22 4.98
CA PRO A 135 19.96 -12.76 5.48
C PRO A 135 20.63 -13.74 6.43
N SER A 136 19.87 -14.44 7.26
CA SER A 136 20.39 -15.44 8.21
C SER A 136 20.98 -16.70 7.54
N MET A 137 20.73 -16.88 6.24
CA MET A 137 21.20 -18.01 5.43
C MET A 137 22.10 -17.54 4.29
N GLY A 138 23.00 -16.59 4.55
CA GLY A 138 23.95 -16.07 3.56
C GLY A 138 23.30 -15.38 2.37
N ASN A 139 22.17 -14.68 2.59
CA ASN A 139 21.36 -14.07 1.54
C ASN A 139 20.81 -15.08 0.51
N HIS A 140 20.56 -16.30 0.95
CA HIS A 140 19.92 -17.32 0.13
C HIS A 140 18.65 -16.76 -0.53
N SER A 141 18.48 -17.05 -1.81
CA SER A 141 17.29 -16.69 -2.59
C SER A 141 16.33 -17.89 -2.69
N SER A 142 15.11 -17.63 -3.09
CA SER A 142 14.11 -18.64 -3.38
C SER A 142 13.86 -18.73 -4.89
N PRO A 143 13.72 -19.92 -5.48
CA PRO A 143 13.36 -20.09 -6.89
C PRO A 143 11.86 -19.83 -7.12
N ASN A 144 11.45 -19.82 -8.39
CA ASN A 144 10.05 -19.75 -8.84
C ASN A 144 9.31 -18.44 -8.48
N ASN A 145 10.04 -17.35 -8.29
CA ASN A 145 9.43 -16.03 -8.24
C ASN A 145 9.03 -15.59 -9.65
N VAL A 146 7.92 -14.85 -9.75
CA VAL A 146 7.48 -14.22 -11.00
C VAL A 146 7.40 -12.73 -10.77
N ASN A 147 8.09 -11.95 -11.60
CA ASN A 147 8.08 -10.50 -11.51
C ASN A 147 6.65 -9.97 -11.61
N ALA A 148 6.36 -8.91 -10.86
CA ALA A 148 5.04 -8.33 -10.85
C ALA A 148 4.84 -7.40 -12.06
N THR A 149 3.73 -7.60 -12.76
CA THR A 149 3.29 -6.81 -13.92
C THR A 149 1.86 -6.36 -13.74
N GLN A 150 1.47 -5.30 -14.43
CA GLN A 150 0.07 -4.87 -14.50
C GLN A 150 -0.67 -5.64 -15.60
N LEU A 151 -1.90 -6.08 -15.30
CA LEU A 151 -2.83 -6.62 -16.31
C LEU A 151 -3.59 -5.50 -17.02
N THR A 152 -3.85 -4.41 -16.32
CA THR A 152 -4.60 -3.24 -16.81
C THR A 152 -3.99 -1.98 -16.21
N ALA A 153 -3.88 -0.92 -17.00
CA ALA A 153 -3.44 0.39 -16.53
C ALA A 153 -4.27 0.89 -15.34
N GLY A 154 -3.63 1.54 -14.39
CA GLY A 154 -4.24 2.02 -13.16
C GLY A 154 -4.35 0.96 -12.04
N ASN A 155 -4.15 -0.32 -12.34
CA ASN A 155 -4.20 -1.38 -11.35
C ASN A 155 -2.84 -1.63 -10.66
N LEU A 156 -2.88 -2.30 -9.51
CA LEU A 156 -1.67 -2.77 -8.84
C LEU A 156 -1.00 -3.90 -9.63
N TYR A 157 0.28 -4.06 -9.42
CA TYR A 157 1.12 -5.08 -10.05
C TYR A 157 0.94 -6.44 -9.38
N LYS A 158 0.81 -7.50 -10.17
CA LYS A 158 0.65 -8.88 -9.68
C LYS A 158 1.80 -9.75 -10.13
N GLY A 159 2.34 -10.53 -9.19
CA GLY A 159 3.44 -11.46 -9.41
C GLY A 159 3.33 -12.68 -8.50
N LYS A 160 4.44 -13.41 -8.34
CA LYS A 160 4.53 -14.56 -7.44
C LYS A 160 5.75 -14.44 -6.54
N LEU A 161 5.52 -14.61 -5.25
CA LEU A 161 6.55 -14.71 -4.22
C LEU A 161 6.66 -16.15 -3.75
N SER A 162 7.78 -16.80 -4.04
CA SER A 162 8.06 -18.13 -3.56
C SER A 162 8.91 -18.06 -2.29
N LEU A 163 8.48 -18.76 -1.26
CA LEU A 163 9.23 -18.93 -0.03
C LEU A 163 9.42 -20.41 0.25
N THR A 164 10.66 -20.84 0.46
CA THR A 164 11.02 -22.27 0.59
C THR A 164 11.15 -22.75 2.02
N MET A 165 11.18 -21.84 2.99
CA MET A 165 11.31 -22.16 4.41
C MET A 165 10.75 -21.04 5.29
N THR A 166 10.53 -21.36 6.56
CA THR A 166 10.14 -20.38 7.59
C THR A 166 11.31 -19.50 7.96
N GLY A 167 11.03 -18.29 8.47
CA GLY A 167 12.03 -17.34 8.96
C GLY A 167 11.84 -15.94 8.36
N TYR A 168 12.81 -15.07 8.62
CA TYR A 168 12.78 -13.70 8.11
C TYR A 168 13.29 -13.65 6.67
N TRP A 169 12.45 -13.17 5.78
CA TRP A 169 12.78 -12.89 4.40
C TRP A 169 12.76 -11.38 4.13
N LYS A 170 13.82 -10.86 3.56
CA LYS A 170 13.86 -9.52 3.00
C LYS A 170 13.43 -9.60 1.52
N ILE A 171 12.32 -8.97 1.19
CA ILE A 171 11.81 -8.92 -0.18
C ILE A 171 12.33 -7.64 -0.84
N ASN A 172 13.27 -7.78 -1.78
CA ASN A 172 13.72 -6.65 -2.58
C ASN A 172 12.79 -6.51 -3.79
N LEU A 173 12.23 -5.32 -3.96
CA LEU A 173 11.45 -4.89 -5.11
C LEU A 173 12.32 -3.95 -5.95
N GLN A 174 12.55 -4.29 -7.21
CA GLN A 174 13.49 -3.61 -8.10
C GLN A 174 12.84 -3.30 -9.45
#